data_2d85e19fd51bf2e90b0c07deab80d2a6
#
_entry.id   2d85e19fd51bf2e90b0c07deab80d2a6
#
_cell.length_a   1.000
_cell.length_b   1.000
_cell.length_c   1.000
_cell.angle_alpha   90.00
_cell.angle_beta   90.00
_cell.angle_gamma   90.00
#
_symmetry.space_group_name_H-M   'P 1'
#
loop_
_entity.id
_entity.type
_entity.pdbx_description
1 polymer ?
#
loop_
_entity_poly.entity_id
_entity_poly.type
_entity_poly.pdbx_seq_one_letter_code
_entity_poly.pdbx_strand_id
1 'polypeptide(L)'
;MARKAAGRYASALLAAIALAGCMGVPGATDPAPAHQRAQAVLSKWAGAVAAAGANAAVTPIGELTGQVGDWEEAVGDNNKRALMAGMVASATALSEEAPQDGEVTWQDGTTTKVPLLAAQQAIVAIENTTEAPCSDCSMLMVTDARLTSGPIQTTRGPATAPVWEFTVQDTAVKLTRVAIANPVVVAPDEVGSGLGLSIDSASGSVSGTELTVAFVGAPDPGNMPCGEDYTAEAVESDLAVVVIVTRHPHVTIGACSAVGARRTATATLAAPLGDRVVLDLQQGTPVPVVLAP
;
A
#
# COMPACT_ATOMS: atom_id res chain seq x y z
N MET A 1 -33.83 -82.40 7.26
CA MET A 1 -32.69 -81.71 6.61
C MET A 1 -32.48 -80.42 7.31
N ALA A 2 -31.52 -80.30 8.23
CA ALA A 2 -31.25 -79.19 9.05
C ALA A 2 -30.07 -78.39 8.49
N ARG A 3 -30.22 -77.05 8.24
CA ARG A 3 -29.11 -76.15 7.94
C ARG A 3 -28.84 -75.27 9.13
N LYS A 4 -27.63 -75.40 9.67
CA LYS A 4 -27.05 -74.59 10.76
C LYS A 4 -26.75 -73.22 10.24
N ALA A 5 -27.22 -72.16 10.97
CA ALA A 5 -26.79 -70.77 10.78
C ALA A 5 -25.60 -70.49 11.68
N ALA A 6 -24.50 -70.02 11.12
CA ALA A 6 -23.31 -69.58 11.87
C ALA A 6 -23.41 -68.11 12.22
N GLY A 7 -23.40 -67.80 13.51
CA GLY A 7 -23.33 -66.44 14.06
C GLY A 7 -21.91 -65.83 13.88
N ARG A 8 -21.84 -64.61 13.35
CA ARG A 8 -20.63 -63.79 13.31
C ARG A 8 -20.73 -62.74 14.46
N TYR A 9 -19.83 -62.86 15.41
CA TYR A 9 -19.63 -61.82 16.44
C TYR A 9 -18.81 -60.72 15.83
N ALA A 10 -19.39 -59.49 15.73
CA ALA A 10 -18.69 -58.26 15.38
C ALA A 10 -18.14 -57.65 16.67
N SER A 11 -16.81 -57.64 16.80
CA SER A 11 -16.14 -56.91 17.89
C SER A 11 -16.09 -55.42 17.57
N ALA A 12 -16.80 -54.62 18.38
CA ALA A 12 -16.75 -53.14 18.32
C ALA A 12 -15.47 -52.67 19.05
N LEU A 13 -14.49 -52.17 18.31
CA LEU A 13 -13.37 -51.41 18.88
C LEU A 13 -13.86 -49.99 19.19
N LEU A 14 -13.94 -49.62 20.47
CA LEU A 14 -14.08 -48.26 20.93
C LEU A 14 -12.73 -47.53 20.80
N ALA A 15 -12.61 -46.62 19.84
CA ALA A 15 -11.52 -45.68 19.76
C ALA A 15 -11.79 -44.52 20.70
N ALA A 16 -11.05 -44.45 21.80
CA ALA A 16 -11.06 -43.27 22.71
C ALA A 16 -10.30 -42.13 22.04
N ILE A 17 -11.00 -41.12 21.54
CA ILE A 17 -10.41 -39.87 21.07
C ILE A 17 -10.09 -39.02 22.31
N ALA A 18 -8.80 -38.95 22.66
CA ALA A 18 -8.30 -38.02 23.65
C ALA A 18 -8.36 -36.60 23.05
N LEU A 19 -9.34 -35.79 23.44
CA LEU A 19 -9.36 -34.36 23.20
C LEU A 19 -8.29 -33.72 24.10
N ALA A 20 -7.09 -33.54 23.55
CA ALA A 20 -6.10 -32.63 24.14
C ALA A 20 -6.63 -31.20 23.95
N GLY A 21 -7.32 -30.67 24.95
CA GLY A 21 -7.69 -29.26 25.03
C GLY A 21 -6.41 -28.45 25.16
N CYS A 22 -5.99 -27.77 24.11
CA CYS A 22 -5.05 -26.66 24.21
C CYS A 22 -5.72 -25.58 25.07
N MET A 23 -5.32 -25.49 26.34
CA MET A 23 -5.59 -24.29 27.14
C MET A 23 -4.75 -23.17 26.51
N GLY A 24 -5.40 -22.34 25.66
CA GLY A 24 -4.80 -21.12 25.13
C GLY A 24 -4.42 -20.21 26.29
N VAL A 25 -3.18 -19.77 26.29
CA VAL A 25 -2.70 -18.73 27.20
C VAL A 25 -3.52 -17.47 26.94
N PRO A 26 -4.20 -16.87 27.95
CA PRO A 26 -4.95 -15.64 27.74
C PRO A 26 -3.98 -14.52 27.35
N GLY A 27 -4.08 -14.00 26.13
CA GLY A 27 -3.29 -12.88 25.62
C GLY A 27 -2.48 -13.15 24.34
N ALA A 28 -2.35 -14.38 23.89
CA ALA A 28 -1.73 -14.66 22.57
C ALA A 28 -2.78 -14.46 21.48
N THR A 29 -2.63 -13.41 20.68
CA THR A 29 -3.41 -13.22 19.45
C THR A 29 -3.04 -14.36 18.50
N ASP A 30 -4.02 -15.08 17.95
CA ASP A 30 -3.79 -16.11 16.94
C ASP A 30 -3.11 -15.46 15.70
N PRO A 31 -1.91 -15.86 15.30
CA PRO A 31 -1.22 -15.29 14.16
C PRO A 31 -1.84 -15.69 12.80
N ALA A 32 -2.66 -16.74 12.76
CA ALA A 32 -3.21 -17.27 11.52
C ALA A 32 -4.00 -16.25 10.68
N PRO A 33 -4.85 -15.37 11.25
CA PRO A 33 -5.55 -14.35 10.47
C PRO A 33 -4.61 -13.32 9.83
N ALA A 34 -3.53 -12.90 10.52
CA ALA A 34 -2.55 -11.97 9.97
C ALA A 34 -1.77 -12.58 8.80
N HIS A 35 -1.36 -13.84 8.92
CA HIS A 35 -0.71 -14.56 7.82
C HIS A 35 -1.64 -14.76 6.63
N GLN A 36 -2.90 -15.12 6.86
CA GLN A 36 -3.89 -15.23 5.78
C GLN A 36 -4.08 -13.89 5.07
N ARG A 37 -4.15 -12.79 5.81
CA ARG A 37 -4.20 -11.44 5.25
C ARG A 37 -2.95 -11.12 4.43
N ALA A 38 -1.75 -11.42 4.94
CA ALA A 38 -0.50 -11.20 4.24
C ALA A 38 -0.44 -11.96 2.90
N GLN A 39 -0.90 -13.21 2.86
CA GLN A 39 -0.99 -13.98 1.62
C GLN A 39 -1.99 -13.35 0.61
N ALA A 40 -3.10 -12.82 1.09
CA ALA A 40 -4.06 -12.11 0.23
C ALA A 40 -3.44 -10.83 -0.36
N VAL A 41 -2.69 -10.07 0.44
CA VAL A 41 -1.94 -8.87 -0.01
C VAL A 41 -0.92 -9.25 -1.07
N LEU A 42 -0.10 -10.29 -0.85
CA LEU A 42 0.87 -10.77 -1.84
C LEU A 42 0.20 -11.20 -3.15
N SER A 43 -0.94 -11.88 -3.07
CA SER A 43 -1.69 -12.31 -4.25
C SER A 43 -2.26 -11.13 -5.04
N LYS A 44 -2.80 -10.12 -4.34
CA LYS A 44 -3.31 -8.87 -4.94
C LYS A 44 -2.18 -8.12 -5.64
N TRP A 45 -1.02 -8.00 -5.01
CA TRP A 45 0.17 -7.40 -5.59
C TRP A 45 0.63 -8.11 -6.86
N ALA A 46 0.75 -9.44 -6.81
CA ALA A 46 1.14 -10.24 -7.98
C ALA A 46 0.18 -10.04 -9.16
N GLY A 47 -1.12 -9.92 -8.89
CA GLY A 47 -2.13 -9.60 -9.90
C GLY A 47 -1.93 -8.22 -10.51
N ALA A 48 -1.62 -7.20 -9.71
CA ALA A 48 -1.35 -5.83 -10.18
C ALA A 48 -0.08 -5.76 -11.05
N VAL A 49 1.01 -6.44 -10.64
CA VAL A 49 2.25 -6.54 -11.43
C VAL A 49 1.99 -7.24 -12.77
N ALA A 50 1.25 -8.34 -12.76
CA ALA A 50 0.90 -9.05 -13.98
C ALA A 50 0.05 -8.19 -14.95
N ALA A 51 -0.88 -7.39 -14.41
CA ALA A 51 -1.71 -6.48 -15.20
C ALA A 51 -0.89 -5.31 -15.81
N ALA A 52 0.10 -4.80 -15.09
CA ALA A 52 1.00 -3.75 -15.59
C ALA A 52 2.00 -4.26 -16.66
N GLY A 53 2.32 -5.55 -16.65
CA GLY A 53 3.20 -6.18 -17.64
C GLY A 53 4.57 -5.51 -17.72
N ALA A 54 4.97 -5.08 -18.93
CA ALA A 54 6.28 -4.42 -19.17
C ALA A 54 6.41 -3.06 -18.43
N ASN A 55 5.31 -2.46 -17.99
CA ASN A 55 5.30 -1.18 -17.29
C ASN A 55 5.57 -1.32 -15.78
N ALA A 56 5.73 -2.54 -15.28
CA ALA A 56 6.05 -2.83 -13.87
C ALA A 56 7.44 -2.35 -13.42
N ALA A 57 8.28 -1.88 -14.34
CA ALA A 57 9.64 -1.40 -14.05
C ALA A 57 9.69 -0.19 -13.09
N VAL A 58 8.59 0.58 -13.02
CA VAL A 58 8.45 1.72 -12.10
C VAL A 58 7.14 1.57 -11.33
N THR A 59 7.24 1.48 -10.02
CA THR A 59 6.08 1.43 -9.13
C THR A 59 6.03 2.71 -8.31
N PRO A 60 5.16 3.67 -8.66
CA PRO A 60 4.94 4.85 -7.85
C PRO A 60 4.30 4.50 -6.51
N ILE A 61 4.59 5.29 -5.48
CA ILE A 61 3.96 5.22 -4.16
C ILE A 61 3.20 6.53 -3.92
N GLY A 62 2.01 6.42 -3.35
CA GLY A 62 1.16 7.56 -3.05
C GLY A 62 0.33 8.02 -4.25
N GLU A 63 -0.15 9.26 -4.16
CA GLU A 63 -1.05 9.84 -5.15
C GLU A 63 -0.33 10.12 -6.47
N LEU A 64 -0.94 9.69 -7.57
CA LEU A 64 -0.45 10.00 -8.93
C LEU A 64 -0.99 11.35 -9.43
N THR A 65 -2.00 11.88 -8.79
CA THR A 65 -2.59 13.20 -9.05
C THR A 65 -2.17 14.15 -7.94
N GLY A 66 -1.85 15.38 -8.27
CA GLY A 66 -1.45 16.41 -7.31
C GLY A 66 -1.72 17.80 -7.83
N GLN A 67 -1.15 18.78 -7.15
CA GLN A 67 -1.22 20.18 -7.56
C GLN A 67 0.12 20.89 -7.32
N VAL A 68 0.33 21.96 -8.06
CA VAL A 68 1.40 22.94 -7.84
C VAL A 68 0.76 24.28 -7.51
N GLY A 69 1.20 24.89 -6.41
CA GLY A 69 0.62 26.10 -5.84
C GLY A 69 -0.47 25.82 -4.81
N ASP A 70 -0.84 26.86 -4.09
CA ASP A 70 -1.90 26.84 -3.08
C ASP A 70 -3.18 27.44 -3.68
N TRP A 71 -4.33 26.82 -3.38
CA TRP A 71 -5.61 27.34 -3.79
C TRP A 71 -5.87 28.70 -3.15
N GLU A 72 -6.41 29.63 -3.92
CA GLU A 72 -6.82 30.93 -3.44
C GLU A 72 -7.92 30.79 -2.38
N GLU A 73 -7.84 31.55 -1.29
CA GLU A 73 -8.77 31.46 -0.13
C GLU A 73 -10.24 31.52 -0.54
N ALA A 74 -10.58 32.36 -1.52
CA ALA A 74 -11.97 32.54 -1.96
C ALA A 74 -12.59 31.30 -2.66
N VAL A 75 -11.78 30.44 -3.27
CA VAL A 75 -12.24 29.29 -4.07
C VAL A 75 -11.63 27.96 -3.62
N GLY A 76 -10.67 28.01 -2.69
CA GLY A 76 -9.84 26.87 -2.33
C GLY A 76 -10.63 25.69 -1.82
N ASP A 77 -11.66 25.89 -1.01
CA ASP A 77 -12.50 24.80 -0.49
C ASP A 77 -13.26 24.09 -1.61
N ASN A 78 -13.91 24.85 -2.52
CA ASN A 78 -14.57 24.29 -3.70
C ASN A 78 -13.57 23.50 -4.57
N ASN A 79 -12.44 24.12 -4.92
CA ASN A 79 -11.51 23.57 -5.90
C ASN A 79 -10.82 22.30 -5.36
N LYS A 80 -10.45 22.28 -4.08
CA LYS A 80 -9.90 21.09 -3.42
C LYS A 80 -10.91 19.94 -3.40
N ARG A 81 -12.16 20.22 -2.99
CA ARG A 81 -13.23 19.22 -2.94
C ARG A 81 -13.59 18.72 -4.34
N ALA A 82 -13.65 19.61 -5.34
CA ALA A 82 -13.90 19.27 -6.73
C ALA A 82 -12.81 18.33 -7.28
N LEU A 83 -11.52 18.61 -6.98
CA LEU A 83 -10.41 17.73 -7.37
C LEU A 83 -10.54 16.34 -6.74
N MET A 84 -10.82 16.26 -5.44
CA MET A 84 -11.01 14.98 -4.72
C MET A 84 -12.25 14.21 -5.22
N ALA A 85 -13.24 14.90 -5.76
CA ALA A 85 -14.42 14.30 -6.36
C ALA A 85 -14.25 13.92 -7.84
N GLY A 86 -13.07 14.14 -8.44
CA GLY A 86 -12.84 13.93 -9.86
C GLY A 86 -13.62 14.89 -10.77
N MET A 87 -14.12 16.02 -10.23
CA MET A 87 -14.88 17.01 -10.98
C MET A 87 -13.96 17.95 -11.76
N VAL A 88 -13.29 17.36 -12.74
CA VAL A 88 -12.35 18.04 -13.64
C VAL A 88 -12.81 17.76 -15.08
N ALA A 89 -12.76 18.75 -15.94
CA ALA A 89 -13.06 18.57 -17.36
C ALA A 89 -12.17 19.46 -18.21
N SER A 90 -11.96 19.11 -19.46
CA SER A 90 -11.21 19.94 -20.40
C SER A 90 -12.14 20.93 -21.11
N ALA A 91 -11.77 22.21 -21.09
CA ALA A 91 -12.45 23.26 -21.86
C ALA A 91 -12.07 23.26 -23.35
N THR A 92 -10.96 22.61 -23.68
CA THR A 92 -10.40 22.49 -25.05
C THR A 92 -10.08 21.05 -25.36
N ALA A 93 -9.98 20.68 -26.63
CA ALA A 93 -9.52 19.35 -27.02
C ALA A 93 -8.04 19.17 -26.60
N LEU A 94 -7.75 18.16 -25.80
CA LEU A 94 -6.40 17.74 -25.45
C LEU A 94 -5.90 16.68 -26.43
N SER A 95 -4.58 16.53 -26.56
CA SER A 95 -3.99 15.52 -27.41
C SER A 95 -4.36 14.10 -26.95
N GLU A 96 -4.87 13.30 -27.88
CA GLU A 96 -5.11 11.86 -27.70
C GLU A 96 -3.87 11.03 -28.09
N GLU A 97 -2.88 11.64 -28.72
CA GLU A 97 -1.63 10.99 -29.09
C GLU A 97 -0.68 10.99 -27.89
N ALA A 98 -0.21 9.79 -27.53
CA ALA A 98 0.79 9.63 -26.49
C ALA A 98 2.14 10.23 -26.96
N PRO A 99 2.84 10.95 -26.08
CA PRO A 99 4.21 11.38 -26.37
C PRO A 99 5.13 10.18 -26.58
N GLN A 100 6.34 10.45 -27.10
CA GLN A 100 7.40 9.44 -27.08
C GLN A 100 7.68 9.00 -25.64
N ASP A 101 8.30 7.81 -25.48
CA ASP A 101 8.68 7.29 -24.17
C ASP A 101 9.42 8.35 -23.36
N GLY A 102 9.03 8.46 -22.09
CA GLY A 102 9.69 9.29 -21.11
C GLY A 102 10.76 8.51 -20.33
N GLU A 103 11.39 9.19 -19.40
CA GLU A 103 12.43 8.62 -18.55
C GLU A 103 12.16 8.94 -17.09
N VAL A 104 12.26 7.93 -16.22
CA VAL A 104 12.28 8.09 -14.77
C VAL A 104 13.72 8.03 -14.31
N THR A 105 14.15 9.03 -13.53
CA THR A 105 15.52 9.17 -13.03
C THR A 105 15.52 9.13 -11.51
N TRP A 106 16.24 8.18 -10.92
CA TRP A 106 16.44 8.10 -9.46
C TRP A 106 17.62 8.98 -8.99
N GLN A 107 17.70 9.19 -7.67
CA GLN A 107 18.75 10.04 -7.07
C GLN A 107 20.17 9.49 -7.27
N ASP A 108 20.32 8.18 -7.48
CA ASP A 108 21.59 7.52 -7.79
C ASP A 108 22.04 7.73 -9.26
N GLY A 109 21.23 8.43 -10.05
CA GLY A 109 21.47 8.70 -11.49
C GLY A 109 21.05 7.55 -12.41
N THR A 110 20.50 6.45 -11.88
CA THR A 110 19.95 5.39 -12.74
C THR A 110 18.66 5.86 -13.41
N THR A 111 18.40 5.37 -14.61
CA THR A 111 17.25 5.76 -15.43
C THR A 111 16.49 4.55 -15.96
N THR A 112 15.21 4.73 -16.22
CA THR A 112 14.37 3.72 -16.88
C THR A 112 13.39 4.40 -17.82
N LYS A 113 13.33 3.93 -19.07
CA LYS A 113 12.32 4.38 -20.03
C LYS A 113 10.95 3.85 -19.67
N VAL A 114 9.96 4.69 -19.81
CA VAL A 114 8.56 4.37 -19.53
C VAL A 114 7.64 4.90 -20.63
N PRO A 115 6.64 4.14 -21.06
CA PRO A 115 5.62 4.64 -21.96
C PRO A 115 4.77 5.70 -21.23
N LEU A 116 4.29 6.69 -21.98
CA LEU A 116 3.54 7.81 -21.41
C LEU A 116 2.07 7.77 -21.81
N LEU A 117 1.24 8.31 -20.93
CA LEU A 117 -0.17 8.64 -21.20
C LEU A 117 -0.25 9.85 -22.14
N ALA A 118 -1.21 9.85 -23.04
CA ALA A 118 -1.64 11.08 -23.73
C ALA A 118 -2.26 12.09 -22.74
N ALA A 119 -2.26 13.37 -23.07
CA ALA A 119 -2.86 14.40 -22.22
C ALA A 119 -4.35 14.12 -21.92
N GLN A 120 -5.12 13.69 -22.92
CA GLN A 120 -6.53 13.31 -22.76
C GLN A 120 -6.69 12.11 -21.82
N GLN A 121 -5.83 11.10 -21.91
CA GLN A 121 -5.87 9.94 -21.00
C GLN A 121 -5.53 10.35 -19.56
N ALA A 122 -4.59 11.27 -19.38
CA ALA A 122 -4.19 11.75 -18.06
C ALA A 122 -5.31 12.53 -17.38
N ILE A 123 -6.09 13.37 -18.11
CA ILE A 123 -7.24 14.07 -17.53
C ILE A 123 -8.37 13.09 -17.17
N VAL A 124 -8.66 12.11 -18.02
CA VAL A 124 -9.64 11.04 -17.73
C VAL A 124 -9.24 10.24 -16.49
N ALA A 125 -7.93 10.03 -16.27
CA ALA A 125 -7.45 9.36 -15.07
C ALA A 125 -7.67 10.22 -13.79
N ILE A 126 -7.67 11.56 -13.89
CA ILE A 126 -8.04 12.46 -12.80
C ILE A 126 -9.56 12.41 -12.56
N GLU A 127 -10.37 12.48 -13.61
CA GLU A 127 -11.84 12.39 -13.55
C GLU A 127 -12.32 11.10 -12.86
N ASN A 128 -11.61 10.00 -13.06
CA ASN A 128 -11.92 8.70 -12.45
C ASN A 128 -11.42 8.54 -11.00
N THR A 129 -10.70 9.54 -10.47
CA THR A 129 -10.27 9.53 -9.06
C THR A 129 -11.40 10.11 -8.22
N THR A 130 -12.21 9.27 -7.59
CA THR A 130 -13.28 9.72 -6.69
C THR A 130 -12.97 9.25 -5.28
N GLU A 131 -12.41 10.14 -4.46
CA GLU A 131 -12.18 9.90 -3.03
C GLU A 131 -13.41 10.26 -2.19
N ALA A 132 -14.07 11.37 -2.54
CA ALA A 132 -15.26 11.84 -1.84
C ALA A 132 -16.20 12.55 -2.82
N PRO A 133 -17.50 12.18 -2.89
CA PRO A 133 -18.45 12.86 -3.76
C PRO A 133 -18.69 14.32 -3.31
N CYS A 134 -18.84 15.22 -4.28
CA CYS A 134 -19.16 16.62 -4.02
C CYS A 134 -20.36 17.06 -4.89
N SER A 135 -21.51 17.18 -4.27
CA SER A 135 -22.77 17.54 -4.99
C SER A 135 -22.94 19.05 -5.23
N ASP A 136 -22.21 19.87 -4.52
CA ASP A 136 -22.29 21.33 -4.53
C ASP A 136 -21.04 22.02 -5.09
N CYS A 137 -20.06 21.26 -5.56
CA CYS A 137 -18.86 21.79 -6.20
C CYS A 137 -19.10 22.23 -7.64
N SER A 138 -18.36 23.24 -8.05
CA SER A 138 -18.23 23.60 -9.46
C SER A 138 -17.11 22.82 -10.12
N MET A 139 -17.30 22.48 -11.39
CA MET A 139 -16.30 21.76 -12.21
C MET A 139 -15.03 22.57 -12.39
N LEU A 140 -13.87 21.95 -12.28
CA LEU A 140 -12.58 22.54 -12.61
C LEU A 140 -12.35 22.41 -14.13
N MET A 141 -12.25 23.54 -14.82
CA MET A 141 -12.07 23.57 -16.27
C MET A 141 -10.58 23.69 -16.62
N VAL A 142 -10.03 22.66 -17.29
CA VAL A 142 -8.66 22.67 -17.80
C VAL A 142 -8.63 23.35 -19.16
N THR A 143 -7.71 24.31 -19.34
CA THR A 143 -7.55 25.11 -20.57
C THR A 143 -6.32 24.76 -21.36
N ASP A 144 -5.30 24.15 -20.75
CA ASP A 144 -4.03 23.76 -21.40
C ASP A 144 -3.39 22.57 -20.65
N ALA A 145 -2.58 21.81 -21.37
CA ALA A 145 -1.80 20.69 -20.84
C ALA A 145 -0.35 20.74 -21.35
N ARG A 146 0.60 20.62 -20.43
CA ARG A 146 2.03 20.60 -20.75
C ARG A 146 2.71 19.41 -20.11
N LEU A 147 3.47 18.65 -20.90
CA LEU A 147 4.35 17.61 -20.36
C LEU A 147 5.60 18.26 -19.77
N THR A 148 5.91 17.90 -18.53
CA THR A 148 7.04 18.39 -17.75
C THR A 148 7.65 17.24 -16.94
N SER A 149 8.51 17.54 -15.98
CA SER A 149 9.08 16.58 -15.04
C SER A 149 8.80 17.02 -13.63
N GLY A 150 8.50 16.06 -12.75
CA GLY A 150 8.22 16.33 -11.34
C GLY A 150 8.72 15.20 -10.41
N PRO A 151 8.83 15.49 -9.11
CA PRO A 151 9.23 14.51 -8.13
C PRO A 151 8.12 13.46 -7.92
N ILE A 152 8.52 12.20 -7.81
CA ILE A 152 7.64 11.10 -7.39
C ILE A 152 8.32 10.25 -6.33
N GLN A 153 7.52 9.59 -5.49
CA GLN A 153 8.01 8.50 -4.65
C GLN A 153 7.81 7.18 -5.39
N THR A 154 8.80 6.31 -5.31
CA THR A 154 8.72 4.96 -5.87
C THR A 154 9.16 3.93 -4.85
N THR A 155 8.91 2.66 -5.13
CA THR A 155 9.39 1.55 -4.30
C THR A 155 10.93 1.48 -4.22
N ARG A 156 11.64 2.09 -5.18
CA ARG A 156 13.11 2.24 -5.18
C ARG A 156 13.59 3.56 -4.54
N GLY A 157 12.69 4.35 -3.96
CA GLY A 157 12.98 5.66 -3.39
C GLY A 157 12.56 6.83 -4.28
N PRO A 158 12.96 8.06 -3.91
CA PRO A 158 12.61 9.27 -4.64
C PRO A 158 13.17 9.27 -6.06
N ALA A 159 12.35 9.74 -7.00
CA ALA A 159 12.72 9.85 -8.41
C ALA A 159 12.10 11.10 -9.05
N THR A 160 12.59 11.47 -10.22
CA THR A 160 11.98 12.44 -11.12
C THR A 160 11.34 11.69 -12.27
N ALA A 161 10.08 11.99 -12.57
CA ALA A 161 9.31 11.34 -13.63
C ALA A 161 8.64 12.36 -14.55
N PRO A 162 8.24 11.97 -15.76
CA PRO A 162 7.34 12.76 -16.59
C PRO A 162 5.99 12.97 -15.92
N VAL A 163 5.51 14.22 -15.95
CA VAL A 163 4.26 14.67 -15.32
C VAL A 163 3.51 15.57 -16.29
N TRP A 164 2.22 15.32 -16.48
CA TRP A 164 1.32 16.29 -17.09
C TRP A 164 1.02 17.38 -16.11
N GLU A 165 1.19 18.64 -16.52
CA GLU A 165 0.76 19.84 -15.81
C GLU A 165 -0.40 20.48 -16.56
N PHE A 166 -1.54 20.63 -15.89
CA PHE A 166 -2.76 21.18 -16.45
C PHE A 166 -3.02 22.58 -15.91
N THR A 167 -3.26 23.52 -16.82
CA THR A 167 -3.70 24.87 -16.44
C THR A 167 -5.20 24.84 -16.18
N VAL A 168 -5.61 25.28 -14.99
CA VAL A 168 -7.02 25.37 -14.60
C VAL A 168 -7.48 26.81 -14.77
N GLN A 169 -8.71 26.99 -15.27
CA GLN A 169 -9.31 28.30 -15.47
C GLN A 169 -9.51 29.03 -14.13
N ASP A 170 -9.31 30.36 -14.14
CA ASP A 170 -9.58 31.27 -13.02
C ASP A 170 -8.78 30.98 -11.74
N THR A 171 -7.64 30.28 -11.84
CA THR A 171 -6.72 30.03 -10.72
C THR A 171 -5.27 29.99 -11.18
N ALA A 172 -4.33 30.30 -10.28
CA ALA A 172 -2.90 30.11 -10.51
C ALA A 172 -2.44 28.69 -10.27
N VAL A 173 -3.24 27.86 -9.61
CA VAL A 173 -2.92 26.44 -9.31
C VAL A 173 -2.89 25.63 -10.60
N LYS A 174 -1.92 24.74 -10.69
CA LYS A 174 -1.84 23.73 -11.75
C LYS A 174 -2.18 22.36 -11.17
N LEU A 175 -3.01 21.60 -11.86
CA LEU A 175 -3.16 20.18 -11.54
C LEU A 175 -2.00 19.42 -12.15
N THR A 176 -1.59 18.35 -11.50
CA THR A 176 -0.53 17.47 -12.00
C THR A 176 -0.99 16.03 -12.03
N ARG A 177 -0.50 15.28 -13.02
CA ARG A 177 -0.70 13.83 -13.10
C ARG A 177 0.59 13.17 -13.56
N VAL A 178 1.06 12.18 -12.82
CA VAL A 178 2.18 11.34 -13.28
C VAL A 178 1.82 10.74 -14.64
N ALA A 179 2.69 10.95 -15.63
CA ALA A 179 2.40 10.63 -17.03
C ALA A 179 2.73 9.18 -17.42
N ILE A 180 3.20 8.35 -16.50
CA ILE A 180 3.53 6.95 -16.75
C ILE A 180 2.26 6.17 -17.11
N ALA A 181 2.29 5.48 -18.25
CA ALA A 181 1.17 4.65 -18.68
C ALA A 181 1.13 3.33 -17.90
N ASN A 182 -0.07 2.97 -17.42
CA ASN A 182 -0.34 1.70 -16.72
C ASN A 182 0.71 1.34 -15.65
N PRO A 183 1.03 2.23 -14.69
CA PRO A 183 1.94 1.88 -13.61
C PRO A 183 1.32 0.80 -12.73
N VAL A 184 2.13 0.10 -11.94
CA VAL A 184 1.59 -0.80 -10.91
C VAL A 184 0.90 0.05 -9.84
N VAL A 185 -0.41 -0.08 -9.73
CA VAL A 185 -1.23 0.60 -8.72
C VAL A 185 -2.08 -0.43 -8.00
N VAL A 186 -2.08 -0.36 -6.69
CA VAL A 186 -2.97 -1.15 -5.83
C VAL A 186 -3.79 -0.18 -5.01
N ALA A 187 -5.10 -0.23 -5.17
CA ALA A 187 -6.00 0.54 -4.31
C ALA A 187 -5.85 0.07 -2.85
N PRO A 188 -5.74 1.00 -1.89
CA PRO A 188 -5.69 0.63 -0.49
C PRO A 188 -6.95 -0.14 -0.09
N ASP A 189 -6.79 -1.15 0.74
CA ASP A 189 -7.93 -1.84 1.33
C ASP A 189 -8.49 -1.00 2.49
N GLU A 190 -9.75 -1.21 2.83
CA GLU A 190 -10.33 -0.56 4.00
C GLU A 190 -9.56 -0.97 5.27
N VAL A 191 -9.10 0.03 6.01
CA VAL A 191 -8.42 -0.16 7.29
C VAL A 191 -9.44 -0.65 8.31
N GLY A 192 -9.28 -1.84 8.86
CA GLY A 192 -10.30 -2.25 9.79
C GLY A 192 -10.09 -3.50 10.63
N SER A 193 -9.04 -4.26 10.47
CA SER A 193 -9.02 -5.59 11.08
C SER A 193 -8.24 -5.74 12.38
N GLY A 194 -7.42 -4.79 12.79
CA GLY A 194 -6.57 -4.94 13.99
C GLY A 194 -5.58 -6.11 13.92
N LEU A 195 -5.30 -6.62 12.71
CA LEU A 195 -4.45 -7.80 12.48
C LEU A 195 -2.94 -7.51 12.56
N GLY A 196 -2.58 -6.31 12.89
CA GLY A 196 -1.21 -5.81 12.98
C GLY A 196 -1.21 -4.29 12.95
N LEU A 197 -0.05 -3.67 12.99
CA LEU A 197 0.09 -2.24 12.81
C LEU A 197 0.38 -1.91 11.34
N SER A 198 -0.14 -0.79 10.87
CA SER A 198 0.29 -0.22 9.59
C SER A 198 1.72 0.28 9.71
N ILE A 199 2.50 0.10 8.64
CA ILE A 199 3.88 0.56 8.56
C ILE A 199 3.99 1.77 7.63
N ASP A 200 4.80 2.77 8.03
CA ASP A 200 4.97 4.00 7.25
C ASP A 200 6.10 3.88 6.22
N SER A 201 7.14 3.12 6.57
CA SER A 201 8.33 2.95 5.73
C SER A 201 9.15 1.74 6.18
N ALA A 202 10.08 1.34 5.32
CA ALA A 202 11.06 0.30 5.63
C ALA A 202 12.49 0.77 5.33
N SER A 203 13.47 0.10 5.93
CA SER A 203 14.90 0.28 5.62
C SER A 203 15.63 -1.06 5.68
N GLY A 204 16.59 -1.23 4.79
CA GLY A 204 17.38 -2.45 4.66
C GLY A 204 18.44 -2.31 3.60
N SER A 205 19.03 -3.41 3.15
CA SER A 205 19.91 -3.42 1.98
C SER A 205 19.44 -4.44 0.95
N VAL A 206 19.78 -4.20 -0.31
CA VAL A 206 19.41 -5.09 -1.43
C VAL A 206 19.90 -6.52 -1.20
N SER A 207 21.14 -6.67 -0.68
CA SER A 207 21.77 -7.97 -0.40
C SER A 207 21.48 -8.51 1.01
N GLY A 208 20.76 -7.73 1.84
CA GLY A 208 20.51 -8.06 3.24
C GLY A 208 19.23 -8.86 3.45
N THR A 209 19.19 -9.56 4.57
CA THR A 209 18.04 -10.32 5.07
C THR A 209 17.42 -9.70 6.31
N GLU A 210 17.85 -8.52 6.72
CA GLU A 210 17.24 -7.74 7.80
C GLU A 210 16.46 -6.57 7.19
N LEU A 211 15.20 -6.44 7.62
CA LEU A 211 14.30 -5.37 7.20
C LEU A 211 13.73 -4.68 8.43
N THR A 212 14.14 -3.43 8.66
CA THR A 212 13.60 -2.61 9.74
C THR A 212 12.44 -1.78 9.21
N VAL A 213 11.27 -1.88 9.85
CA VAL A 213 10.09 -1.08 9.52
C VAL A 213 9.83 -0.01 10.57
N ALA A 214 9.29 1.13 10.13
CA ALA A 214 8.87 2.23 10.98
C ALA A 214 7.34 2.34 10.97
N PHE A 215 6.77 2.65 12.14
CA PHE A 215 5.32 2.74 12.37
C PHE A 215 5.02 3.65 13.56
N VAL A 216 3.74 3.95 13.77
CA VAL A 216 3.28 4.67 14.97
C VAL A 216 2.80 3.66 16.01
N GLY A 217 3.39 3.73 17.21
CA GLY A 217 3.06 2.85 18.34
C GLY A 217 3.04 3.61 19.67
N ALA A 218 2.92 2.89 20.80
CA ALA A 218 2.97 3.50 22.13
C ALA A 218 4.33 4.18 22.37
N PRO A 219 4.38 5.34 23.07
CA PRO A 219 5.61 6.07 23.31
C PRO A 219 6.55 5.32 24.27
N ASP A 220 6.01 4.57 25.22
CA ASP A 220 6.77 3.88 26.24
C ASP A 220 7.00 2.40 25.92
N PRO A 221 8.12 1.80 26.37
CA PRO A 221 8.39 0.37 26.20
C PRO A 221 7.50 -0.48 27.09
N GLY A 222 7.37 -1.77 26.78
CA GLY A 222 6.48 -2.71 27.45
C GLY A 222 6.73 -2.95 28.94
N ASN A 223 7.85 -2.51 29.49
CA ASN A 223 8.12 -2.54 30.94
C ASN A 223 7.60 -1.31 31.69
N MET A 224 6.98 -0.36 31.01
CA MET A 224 6.39 0.85 31.59
C MET A 224 4.86 0.79 31.55
N PRO A 225 4.15 1.48 32.45
CA PRO A 225 2.68 1.59 32.38
C PRO A 225 2.25 2.19 31.03
N CYS A 226 1.24 1.61 30.40
CA CYS A 226 0.78 1.97 29.05
C CYS A 226 1.82 1.77 27.93
N GLY A 227 2.93 1.11 28.22
CA GLY A 227 3.96 0.82 27.22
C GLY A 227 3.66 -0.44 26.44
N GLU A 228 4.28 -0.56 25.28
CA GLU A 228 4.18 -1.72 24.41
C GLU A 228 5.55 -2.10 23.82
N ASP A 229 5.77 -3.39 23.67
CA ASP A 229 6.85 -3.92 22.84
C ASP A 229 6.28 -4.41 21.51
N TYR A 230 7.16 -4.55 20.52
CA TYR A 230 6.77 -4.88 19.16
C TYR A 230 7.67 -5.97 18.60
N THR A 231 7.08 -6.90 17.88
CA THR A 231 7.80 -7.87 17.05
C THR A 231 7.38 -7.69 15.61
N ALA A 232 8.29 -7.99 14.69
CA ALA A 232 8.01 -7.98 13.25
C ALA A 232 8.38 -9.33 12.66
N GLU A 233 7.54 -9.82 11.76
CA GLU A 233 7.82 -10.99 10.93
C GLU A 233 7.48 -10.70 9.48
N ALA A 234 8.13 -11.42 8.56
CA ALA A 234 7.95 -11.26 7.12
C ALA A 234 7.20 -12.45 6.53
N VAL A 235 6.23 -12.16 5.66
CA VAL A 235 5.61 -13.13 4.75
C VAL A 235 6.04 -12.76 3.34
N GLU A 236 6.64 -13.70 2.64
CA GLU A 236 7.44 -13.41 1.44
C GLU A 236 6.88 -14.10 0.19
N SER A 237 7.11 -13.44 -0.96
CA SER A 237 6.99 -14.00 -2.30
C SER A 237 8.18 -13.57 -3.14
N ASP A 238 8.26 -14.03 -4.39
CA ASP A 238 9.32 -13.60 -5.32
C ASP A 238 9.23 -12.10 -5.70
N LEU A 239 8.05 -11.48 -5.57
CA LEU A 239 7.80 -10.11 -5.99
C LEU A 239 7.71 -9.11 -4.82
N ALA A 240 7.36 -9.58 -3.63
CA ALA A 240 7.10 -8.69 -2.51
C ALA A 240 7.29 -9.36 -1.15
N VAL A 241 7.40 -8.50 -0.12
CA VAL A 241 7.45 -8.85 1.29
C VAL A 241 6.34 -8.09 2.01
N VAL A 242 5.49 -8.78 2.76
CA VAL A 242 4.54 -8.16 3.70
C VAL A 242 5.12 -8.27 5.10
N VAL A 243 5.18 -7.17 5.83
CA VAL A 243 5.64 -7.19 7.23
C VAL A 243 4.46 -7.12 8.18
N ILE A 244 4.39 -8.08 9.09
CA ILE A 244 3.39 -8.15 10.16
C ILE A 244 4.03 -7.60 11.43
N VAL A 245 3.57 -6.45 11.91
CA VAL A 245 4.02 -5.89 13.19
C VAL A 245 2.99 -6.23 14.25
N THR A 246 3.40 -7.01 15.25
CA THR A 246 2.55 -7.46 16.36
C THR A 246 2.86 -6.65 17.62
N ARG A 247 1.80 -6.18 18.27
CA ARG A 247 1.84 -5.43 19.53
C ARG A 247 1.86 -6.39 20.72
N HIS A 248 2.70 -6.08 21.70
CA HIS A 248 2.74 -6.77 23.01
C HIS A 248 2.49 -5.72 24.10
N PRO A 249 1.20 -5.40 24.39
CA PRO A 249 0.88 -4.37 25.35
C PRO A 249 1.22 -4.80 26.77
N HIS A 250 1.71 -3.86 27.58
CA HIS A 250 1.83 -4.07 29.01
C HIS A 250 0.45 -4.05 29.68
N VAL A 251 0.23 -4.97 30.61
CA VAL A 251 -1.02 -4.98 31.40
C VAL A 251 -1.03 -3.78 32.34
N THR A 252 -1.91 -2.83 32.07
CA THR A 252 -2.06 -1.59 32.84
C THR A 252 -3.44 -1.53 33.45
N ILE A 253 -3.52 -1.09 34.73
CA ILE A 253 -4.78 -0.76 35.39
C ILE A 253 -5.02 0.74 35.21
N GLY A 254 -6.00 1.10 34.40
CA GLY A 254 -6.35 2.50 34.13
C GLY A 254 -6.45 2.84 32.66
N ALA A 255 -6.70 4.12 32.37
CA ALA A 255 -6.74 4.65 31.00
C ALA A 255 -5.36 5.10 30.54
N CYS A 256 -4.99 4.75 29.33
CA CYS A 256 -3.78 5.23 28.67
C CYS A 256 -4.10 6.40 27.74
N SER A 257 -3.14 7.30 27.55
CA SER A 257 -3.26 8.38 26.57
C SER A 257 -3.20 7.81 25.14
N ALA A 258 -3.93 8.45 24.24
CA ALA A 258 -3.90 8.07 22.80
C ALA A 258 -2.74 8.74 22.04
N VAL A 259 -1.62 9.05 22.72
CA VAL A 259 -0.43 9.64 22.10
C VAL A 259 0.39 8.53 21.45
N GLY A 260 0.67 8.68 20.15
CA GLY A 260 1.56 7.80 19.40
C GLY A 260 2.99 8.36 19.31
N ALA A 261 3.97 7.48 19.16
CA ALA A 261 5.36 7.81 18.87
C ALA A 261 5.87 6.96 17.72
N ARG A 262 6.86 7.46 16.98
CA ARG A 262 7.55 6.67 15.95
C ARG A 262 8.32 5.52 16.60
N ARG A 263 8.04 4.31 16.16
CA ARG A 263 8.66 3.07 16.64
C ARG A 263 9.24 2.31 15.46
N THR A 264 10.11 1.37 15.76
CA THR A 264 10.70 0.47 14.75
C THR A 264 10.68 -0.97 15.26
N ALA A 265 10.59 -1.91 14.33
CA ALA A 265 10.80 -3.32 14.56
C ALA A 265 11.56 -3.93 13.38
N THR A 266 12.31 -5.01 13.61
CA THR A 266 13.12 -5.65 12.58
C THR A 266 12.58 -7.05 12.30
N ALA A 267 12.31 -7.34 11.03
CA ALA A 267 11.96 -8.67 10.53
C ALA A 267 13.19 -9.30 9.86
N THR A 268 13.34 -10.62 10.01
CA THR A 268 14.34 -11.40 9.28
C THR A 268 13.68 -12.02 8.05
N LEU A 269 14.29 -11.82 6.88
CA LEU A 269 13.87 -12.37 5.60
C LEU A 269 14.51 -13.74 5.36
N ALA A 270 13.79 -14.64 4.70
CA ALA A 270 14.32 -15.93 4.27
C ALA A 270 15.32 -15.81 3.11
N ALA A 271 15.19 -14.76 2.28
CA ALA A 271 16.11 -14.42 1.19
C ALA A 271 16.44 -12.91 1.22
N PRO A 272 17.56 -12.47 0.59
CA PRO A 272 17.87 -11.05 0.46
C PRO A 272 16.68 -10.25 -0.12
N LEU A 273 16.51 -8.99 0.31
CA LEU A 273 15.40 -8.15 -0.15
C LEU A 273 15.37 -8.03 -1.68
N GLY A 274 16.51 -7.84 -2.33
CA GLY A 274 16.59 -7.71 -3.78
C GLY A 274 15.74 -6.55 -4.29
N ASP A 275 15.05 -6.80 -5.41
CA ASP A 275 14.11 -5.84 -6.03
C ASP A 275 12.67 -6.01 -5.51
N ARG A 276 12.45 -6.81 -4.48
CA ARG A 276 11.12 -7.05 -3.92
C ARG A 276 10.56 -5.81 -3.25
N VAL A 277 9.28 -5.59 -3.46
CA VAL A 277 8.56 -4.46 -2.86
C VAL A 277 8.13 -4.80 -1.43
N VAL A 278 8.21 -3.85 -0.51
CA VAL A 278 7.67 -3.98 0.84
C VAL A 278 6.25 -3.44 0.88
N LEU A 279 5.32 -4.25 1.37
CA LEU A 279 3.89 -3.94 1.42
C LEU A 279 3.41 -3.80 2.86
N ASP A 280 2.54 -2.83 3.10
CA ASP A 280 1.79 -2.70 4.34
C ASP A 280 0.73 -3.80 4.45
N LEU A 281 0.61 -4.40 5.64
CA LEU A 281 -0.37 -5.46 5.89
C LEU A 281 -1.81 -4.95 5.84
N GLN A 282 -2.08 -3.78 6.40
CA GLN A 282 -3.45 -3.27 6.56
C GLN A 282 -4.01 -2.78 5.23
N GLN A 283 -3.31 -1.87 4.57
CA GLN A 283 -3.77 -1.28 3.31
C GLN A 283 -3.43 -2.13 2.09
N GLY A 284 -2.44 -3.03 2.19
CA GLY A 284 -1.98 -3.83 1.06
C GLY A 284 -1.22 -3.02 0.01
N THR A 285 -0.79 -1.81 0.35
CA THR A 285 -0.08 -0.89 -0.55
C THR A 285 1.42 -0.92 -0.32
N PRO A 286 2.23 -0.57 -1.34
CA PRO A 286 3.67 -0.46 -1.18
C PRO A 286 4.05 0.70 -0.26
N VAL A 287 5.10 0.49 0.53
CA VAL A 287 5.70 1.54 1.37
C VAL A 287 7.09 1.92 0.85
N PRO A 288 7.54 3.18 1.11
CA PRO A 288 8.87 3.59 0.71
C PRO A 288 9.94 2.80 1.46
N VAL A 289 10.97 2.37 0.73
CA VAL A 289 12.12 1.65 1.29
C VAL A 289 13.37 2.50 1.12
N VAL A 290 14.10 2.72 2.24
CA VAL A 290 15.41 3.34 2.23
C VAL A 290 16.45 2.21 2.16
N LEU A 291 17.11 2.09 1.02
CA LEU A 291 18.15 1.08 0.82
C LEU A 291 19.51 1.64 1.26
N ALA A 292 20.16 0.91 2.15
CA ALA A 292 21.58 1.16 2.45
C ALA A 292 22.45 0.65 1.28
N PRO A 293 23.55 1.33 0.96
CA PRO A 293 24.47 0.91 -0.09
C PRO A 293 25.13 -0.44 0.18
#